data_3c59b767bad0809a445a450dfc412aab
#
_entry.id   3c59b767bad0809a445a450dfc412aab
#
_cell.length_a   1.000
_cell.length_b   1.000
_cell.length_c   1.000
_cell.angle_alpha   90.00
_cell.angle_beta   90.00
_cell.angle_gamma   90.00
#
_symmetry.space_group_name_H-M   'P 1'
#
loop_
_entity.id
_entity.type
_entity.pdbx_description
1 polymer ?
#
loop_
_entity_poly.entity_id
_entity_poly.type
_entity_poly.pdbx_seq_one_letter_code
_entity_poly.pdbx_strand_id
1 'polypeptide(L)'
;MSEPVTRRQVLQAAASALPVGLAASNTSAFLHRAYLGWITDLDSRPDTHAPWPSMRLDLPLLEDYRRTFALMKRLGYNAIVIWGFYVSRSWPADIASAVPAKRGALVSRLIDGAHEQGIRVYTGLGVYSWGFEEIIRQNPGLSRGNPSAMCASRPEAWDWMRKVIDFAMTRFPVDGASLQSADQGRCNCDQCRRWTDTEYHTRLDIRVSEYIRAHWPGKTVAVSGWGMRFDDPASLPALVELSRHIDYLIDVRDSARQRDPSWRRKLIHELKCSFGTLGGPQVEPPQHFARDRWFLPTVRRDAEHLAELHGEGGRACEYFFHILENPGDEVSFWVEGKTLRDPATPWREHLAGSIEELYGTRSRAATEALSQIFLRAEEAYLNFLPSLRSGTISIEPLVEDHPGPPVYITRRLTAAERGRYRDDLKSIEADLKNLAADVPEKTKLEKISRCLTNAMHDIDLA
;
A
#
# COMPACT_ATOMS: atom_id res chain seq x y z
N MET A 1 -43.16 -29.92 24.42
CA MET A 1 -42.07 -29.25 25.16
C MET A 1 -40.97 -28.97 24.16
N SER A 2 -40.84 -27.73 23.70
CA SER A 2 -39.84 -27.27 22.74
C SER A 2 -38.56 -26.89 23.50
N GLU A 3 -37.44 -27.42 23.08
CA GLU A 3 -36.15 -27.09 23.66
C GLU A 3 -35.79 -25.58 23.47
N PRO A 4 -35.16 -24.96 24.47
CA PRO A 4 -34.77 -23.55 24.35
C PRO A 4 -33.63 -23.37 23.34
N VAL A 5 -33.87 -22.49 22.38
CA VAL A 5 -32.86 -22.09 21.37
C VAL A 5 -31.68 -21.42 22.07
N THR A 6 -30.48 -21.93 21.88
CA THR A 6 -29.27 -21.41 22.52
C THR A 6 -28.78 -20.13 21.83
N ARG A 7 -28.14 -19.24 22.60
CA ARG A 7 -27.54 -17.97 22.11
C ARG A 7 -26.59 -18.18 20.92
N ARG A 8 -26.01 -19.37 20.80
CA ARG A 8 -25.13 -19.76 19.70
C ARG A 8 -25.90 -20.00 18.39
N GLN A 9 -27.10 -20.53 18.46
CA GLN A 9 -27.99 -20.78 17.29
C GLN A 9 -28.60 -19.47 16.79
N VAL A 10 -28.86 -18.49 17.65
CA VAL A 10 -29.33 -17.15 17.25
C VAL A 10 -28.23 -16.38 16.54
N LEU A 11 -26.95 -16.51 16.95
CA LEU A 11 -25.82 -15.87 16.29
C LEU A 11 -25.46 -16.52 14.95
N GLN A 12 -25.68 -17.82 14.79
CA GLN A 12 -25.50 -18.50 13.51
C GLN A 12 -26.61 -18.18 12.48
N ALA A 13 -27.83 -17.97 12.93
CA ALA A 13 -28.93 -17.58 12.05
C ALA A 13 -28.83 -16.11 11.56
N ALA A 14 -28.17 -15.23 12.32
CA ALA A 14 -27.91 -13.84 11.92
C ALA A 14 -26.77 -13.68 10.90
N ALA A 15 -25.91 -14.69 10.75
CA ALA A 15 -24.78 -14.65 9.82
C ALA A 15 -25.12 -15.12 8.38
N SER A 16 -26.31 -15.68 8.16
CA SER A 16 -26.68 -16.32 6.89
C SER A 16 -27.66 -15.53 6.01
N ALA A 17 -27.94 -14.27 6.32
CA ALA A 17 -28.89 -13.45 5.56
C ALA A 17 -28.33 -12.06 5.26
N LEU A 18 -27.24 -12.01 4.48
CA LEU A 18 -26.96 -10.80 3.72
C LEU A 18 -27.22 -11.11 2.24
N PRO A 19 -28.23 -10.52 1.61
CA PRO A 19 -28.41 -10.65 0.18
C PRO A 19 -27.24 -9.97 -0.51
N VAL A 20 -26.56 -10.69 -1.40
CA VAL A 20 -25.68 -10.13 -2.41
C VAL A 20 -26.56 -9.45 -3.44
N GLY A 21 -27.00 -8.28 -3.08
CA GLY A 21 -27.65 -7.31 -3.93
C GLY A 21 -27.07 -5.98 -3.54
N LEU A 22 -25.95 -5.60 -4.15
CA LEU A 22 -25.43 -4.24 -4.10
C LEU A 22 -26.42 -3.31 -4.80
N ALA A 23 -27.52 -2.99 -4.10
CA ALA A 23 -28.16 -1.70 -4.32
C ALA A 23 -27.06 -0.66 -4.06
N ALA A 24 -26.78 0.20 -5.05
CA ALA A 24 -25.88 1.33 -4.89
C ALA A 24 -26.37 2.19 -3.71
N SER A 25 -25.90 1.84 -2.50
CA SER A 25 -26.01 2.73 -1.36
C SER A 25 -25.09 3.89 -1.69
N ASN A 26 -25.63 5.10 -1.71
CA ASN A 26 -24.90 6.37 -1.76
C ASN A 26 -24.05 6.54 -0.48
N THR A 27 -23.12 5.62 -0.24
CA THR A 27 -22.11 5.82 0.80
C THR A 27 -21.05 6.74 0.21
N SER A 28 -20.94 7.91 0.76
CA SER A 28 -19.97 8.93 0.36
C SER A 28 -18.50 8.50 0.55
N ALA A 29 -18.23 7.42 1.23
CA ALA A 29 -16.89 6.95 1.57
C ALA A 29 -16.45 5.75 0.72
N PHE A 30 -15.14 5.58 0.59
CA PHE A 30 -14.57 4.31 0.13
C PHE A 30 -14.91 3.17 1.12
N LEU A 31 -15.11 1.95 0.62
CA LEU A 31 -15.39 0.78 1.44
C LEU A 31 -14.13 0.20 2.09
N HIS A 32 -13.05 0.15 1.31
CA HIS A 32 -11.72 -0.28 1.74
C HIS A 32 -10.78 0.91 1.73
N ARG A 33 -10.41 1.37 2.90
CA ARG A 33 -9.51 2.49 3.16
C ARG A 33 -8.34 1.97 3.97
N ALA A 34 -7.43 1.30 3.28
CA ALA A 34 -6.35 0.60 3.96
C ALA A 34 -5.04 1.39 3.89
N TYR A 35 -4.28 1.31 4.97
CA TYR A 35 -2.87 1.63 4.99
C TYR A 35 -2.07 0.35 4.82
N LEU A 36 -1.06 0.37 3.98
CA LEU A 36 -0.19 -0.77 3.76
C LEU A 36 1.08 -0.61 4.58
N GLY A 37 1.19 -1.37 5.65
CA GLY A 37 2.35 -1.44 6.52
C GLY A 37 3.28 -2.58 6.11
N TRP A 38 4.56 -2.42 6.48
CA TRP A 38 5.56 -3.45 6.26
C TRP A 38 6.37 -3.67 7.54
N ILE A 39 6.48 -4.91 7.97
CA ILE A 39 7.36 -5.28 9.07
C ILE A 39 8.53 -6.05 8.48
N THR A 40 9.68 -5.40 8.46
CA THR A 40 10.91 -5.97 7.95
C THR A 40 11.94 -6.13 9.06
N ASP A 41 11.68 -6.93 10.07
CA ASP A 41 12.76 -7.39 10.95
C ASP A 41 13.60 -8.47 10.28
N LEU A 42 13.68 -8.33 9.03
CA LEU A 42 14.11 -9.21 8.02
C LEU A 42 15.50 -9.68 8.12
N ASP A 43 16.35 -8.86 8.37
CA ASP A 43 17.72 -9.17 8.62
C ASP A 43 18.16 -8.33 9.79
N SER A 44 18.72 -8.96 10.76
CA SER A 44 19.50 -8.39 11.84
C SER A 44 20.68 -7.53 11.34
N ARG A 45 20.74 -7.23 10.05
CA ARG A 45 21.70 -6.27 9.52
C ARG A 45 21.18 -4.88 9.87
N PRO A 46 21.94 -4.08 10.59
CA PRO A 46 21.75 -2.66 10.58
C PRO A 46 22.16 -2.17 9.20
N ASP A 47 21.34 -2.50 8.20
CA ASP A 47 21.68 -2.21 6.83
C ASP A 47 21.29 -0.78 6.54
N THR A 48 22.30 0.06 6.60
CA THR A 48 22.27 1.42 6.05
C THR A 48 21.90 1.45 4.56
N HIS A 49 21.79 0.31 3.91
CA HIS A 49 21.52 0.12 2.49
C HIS A 49 20.18 -0.56 2.20
N ALA A 50 19.46 -1.05 3.20
CA ALA A 50 18.12 -1.54 2.96
C ALA A 50 17.23 -0.38 2.50
N PRO A 51 16.53 -0.51 1.37
CA PRO A 51 15.63 0.53 0.89
C PRO A 51 14.48 0.79 1.87
N TRP A 52 14.17 -0.16 2.71
CA TRP A 52 13.13 -0.08 3.69
C TRP A 52 13.73 0.19 5.06
N PRO A 53 13.21 1.13 5.83
CA PRO A 53 13.60 1.22 7.21
C PRO A 53 13.36 -0.14 7.84
N SER A 54 14.39 -0.70 8.46
CA SER A 54 14.31 -1.94 9.22
C SER A 54 13.27 -1.75 10.32
N MET A 55 12.05 -2.17 10.06
CA MET A 55 10.96 -2.11 11.04
C MET A 55 10.95 -3.44 11.81
N ARG A 56 11.93 -3.55 12.73
CA ARG A 56 11.95 -4.68 13.66
C ARG A 56 10.69 -4.66 14.51
N LEU A 57 9.98 -5.77 14.56
CA LEU A 57 8.84 -5.90 15.47
C LEU A 57 9.34 -6.03 16.92
N ASP A 58 9.36 -4.90 17.62
CA ASP A 58 9.73 -4.75 19.03
C ASP A 58 8.73 -3.85 19.78
N LEU A 59 8.99 -3.54 21.02
CA LEU A 59 8.08 -2.72 21.83
C LEU A 59 7.99 -1.26 21.33
N PRO A 60 9.07 -0.58 20.94
CA PRO A 60 9.01 0.73 20.31
C PRO A 60 8.13 0.73 19.06
N LEU A 61 8.31 -0.22 18.15
CA LEU A 61 7.49 -0.30 16.93
C LEU A 61 6.01 -0.55 17.25
N LEU A 62 5.69 -1.37 18.25
CA LEU A 62 4.30 -1.55 18.69
C LEU A 62 3.68 -0.25 19.18
N GLU A 63 4.42 0.58 19.90
CA GLU A 63 3.92 1.88 20.35
C GLU A 63 3.72 2.85 19.18
N ASP A 64 4.59 2.81 18.18
CA ASP A 64 4.41 3.57 16.94
C ASP A 64 3.17 3.12 16.18
N TYR A 65 2.95 1.82 16.04
CA TYR A 65 1.71 1.29 15.44
C TYR A 65 0.47 1.68 16.23
N ARG A 66 0.52 1.64 17.56
CA ARG A 66 -0.62 2.07 18.39
C ARG A 66 -1.01 3.52 18.11
N ARG A 67 -0.03 4.41 18.00
CA ARG A 67 -0.24 5.82 17.61
C ARG A 67 -0.77 5.93 16.17
N THR A 68 -0.21 5.16 15.27
CA THR A 68 -0.64 5.11 13.87
C THR A 68 -2.09 4.64 13.75
N PHE A 69 -2.52 3.60 14.48
CA PHE A 69 -3.91 3.15 14.46
C PHE A 69 -4.89 4.20 14.98
N ALA A 70 -4.53 4.91 16.05
CA ALA A 70 -5.34 6.02 16.55
C ALA A 70 -5.47 7.15 15.52
N LEU A 71 -4.38 7.47 14.81
CA LEU A 71 -4.36 8.43 13.72
C LEU A 71 -5.19 7.93 12.53
N MET A 72 -5.02 6.71 12.10
CA MET A 72 -5.79 6.07 11.03
C MET A 72 -7.29 6.17 11.28
N LYS A 73 -7.75 5.80 12.49
CA LYS A 73 -9.15 5.94 12.90
C LYS A 73 -9.64 7.38 12.76
N ARG A 74 -8.87 8.33 13.25
CA ARG A 74 -9.20 9.77 13.18
C ARG A 74 -9.34 10.26 11.75
N LEU A 75 -8.45 9.84 10.86
CA LEU A 75 -8.43 10.23 9.47
C LEU A 75 -9.46 9.49 8.62
N GLY A 76 -9.97 8.35 9.09
CA GLY A 76 -11.00 7.60 8.41
C GLY A 76 -10.53 6.33 7.72
N TYR A 77 -9.28 5.93 7.87
CA TYR A 77 -8.83 4.59 7.48
C TYR A 77 -9.58 3.53 8.30
N ASN A 78 -9.83 2.37 7.71
CA ASN A 78 -10.57 1.29 8.37
C ASN A 78 -9.88 -0.07 8.29
N ALA A 79 -8.72 -0.13 7.67
CA ALA A 79 -7.93 -1.35 7.56
C ALA A 79 -6.45 -1.06 7.49
N ILE A 80 -5.64 -2.05 7.85
CA ILE A 80 -4.21 -2.11 7.57
C ILE A 80 -3.88 -3.43 6.90
N VAL A 81 -3.07 -3.39 5.87
CA VAL A 81 -2.44 -4.57 5.25
C VAL A 81 -1.00 -4.63 5.74
N ILE A 82 -0.59 -5.73 6.35
CA ILE A 82 0.78 -5.86 6.87
C ILE A 82 1.51 -6.98 6.15
N TRP A 83 2.57 -6.62 5.44
CA TRP A 83 3.53 -7.52 4.85
C TRP A 83 4.67 -7.83 5.84
N GLY A 84 5.29 -9.00 5.71
CA GLY A 84 6.33 -9.42 6.63
C GLY A 84 5.83 -9.77 8.05
N PHE A 85 4.54 -9.95 8.21
CA PHE A 85 3.86 -10.13 9.47
C PHE A 85 4.27 -11.42 10.21
N TYR A 86 4.30 -12.52 9.47
CA TYR A 86 4.69 -13.83 10.00
C TYR A 86 6.14 -14.15 9.71
N VAL A 87 6.54 -13.93 8.48
CA VAL A 87 7.90 -14.19 8.02
C VAL A 87 8.43 -12.95 7.32
N SER A 88 9.68 -12.73 7.51
CA SER A 88 10.32 -11.56 6.97
C SER A 88 10.63 -11.67 5.47
N ARG A 89 11.15 -12.81 4.99
CA ARG A 89 11.41 -13.06 3.57
C ARG A 89 10.81 -14.36 3.08
N SER A 90 11.02 -15.44 3.83
CA SER A 90 10.66 -16.77 3.36
C SER A 90 10.06 -17.62 4.46
N TRP A 91 9.03 -18.36 4.10
CA TRP A 91 8.46 -19.39 4.96
C TRP A 91 9.48 -20.50 5.17
N PRO A 92 9.68 -20.95 6.41
CA PRO A 92 10.50 -22.12 6.68
C PRO A 92 9.79 -23.39 6.17
N ALA A 93 10.55 -24.44 5.91
CA ALA A 93 9.93 -25.74 5.54
C ALA A 93 9.08 -26.32 6.68
N ASP A 94 9.44 -26.08 7.94
CA ASP A 94 8.55 -26.28 9.06
C ASP A 94 7.70 -25.01 9.29
N ILE A 95 6.55 -24.93 8.64
CA ILE A 95 5.63 -23.77 8.73
C ILE A 95 5.24 -23.47 10.18
N ALA A 96 5.13 -24.48 11.04
CA ALA A 96 4.75 -24.26 12.45
C ALA A 96 5.80 -23.44 13.20
N SER A 97 7.05 -23.50 12.79
CA SER A 97 8.16 -22.73 13.38
C SER A 97 8.27 -21.28 12.87
N ALA A 98 7.46 -20.89 11.88
CA ALA A 98 7.57 -19.58 11.21
C ALA A 98 7.51 -18.39 12.17
N VAL A 99 6.69 -18.49 13.22
CA VAL A 99 6.53 -17.42 14.22
C VAL A 99 6.91 -17.92 15.61
N PRO A 100 8.15 -17.66 16.08
CA PRO A 100 8.56 -17.99 17.44
C PRO A 100 7.67 -17.33 18.51
N ALA A 101 7.55 -17.93 19.68
CA ALA A 101 6.64 -17.50 20.74
C ALA A 101 6.78 -16.01 21.10
N LYS A 102 8.01 -15.49 21.21
CA LYS A 102 8.28 -14.07 21.50
C LYS A 102 7.70 -13.16 20.41
N ARG A 103 7.93 -13.49 19.13
CA ARG A 103 7.36 -12.75 18.01
C ARG A 103 5.84 -12.85 17.99
N GLY A 104 5.31 -14.04 18.23
CA GLY A 104 3.87 -14.27 18.28
C GLY A 104 3.14 -13.40 19.30
N ALA A 105 3.73 -13.19 20.47
CA ALA A 105 3.19 -12.28 21.49
C ALA A 105 3.14 -10.82 21.00
N LEU A 106 4.14 -10.38 20.24
CA LEU A 106 4.17 -9.02 19.68
C LEU A 106 3.16 -8.86 18.54
N VAL A 107 3.03 -9.88 17.67
CA VAL A 107 2.02 -9.92 16.60
C VAL A 107 0.61 -9.85 17.18
N SER A 108 0.30 -10.64 18.21
CA SER A 108 -1.02 -10.57 18.88
C SER A 108 -1.30 -9.17 19.40
N ARG A 109 -0.36 -8.56 20.12
CA ARG A 109 -0.52 -7.20 20.64
C ARG A 109 -0.72 -6.15 19.56
N LEU A 110 -0.10 -6.32 18.38
CA LEU A 110 -0.28 -5.43 17.25
C LEU A 110 -1.71 -5.55 16.71
N ILE A 111 -2.22 -6.76 16.53
CA ILE A 111 -3.60 -6.99 16.04
C ILE A 111 -4.61 -6.46 17.06
N ASP A 112 -4.43 -6.76 18.36
CA ASP A 112 -5.31 -6.27 19.42
C ASP A 112 -5.35 -4.74 19.41
N GLY A 113 -4.20 -4.07 19.30
CA GLY A 113 -4.12 -2.61 19.23
C GLY A 113 -4.83 -2.01 18.01
N ALA A 114 -4.81 -2.69 16.85
CA ALA A 114 -5.57 -2.29 15.68
C ALA A 114 -7.09 -2.45 15.92
N HIS A 115 -7.50 -3.61 16.46
CA HIS A 115 -8.90 -3.91 16.74
C HIS A 115 -9.51 -2.98 17.80
N GLU A 116 -8.76 -2.58 18.83
CA GLU A 116 -9.17 -1.56 19.82
C GLU A 116 -9.52 -0.22 19.14
N GLN A 117 -8.89 0.09 18.03
CA GLN A 117 -9.20 1.28 17.25
C GLN A 117 -10.26 1.04 16.15
N GLY A 118 -10.77 -0.18 16.00
CA GLY A 118 -11.71 -0.56 14.94
C GLY A 118 -11.05 -0.66 13.56
N ILE A 119 -9.74 -0.85 13.52
CA ILE A 119 -8.95 -1.07 12.30
C ILE A 119 -8.87 -2.57 12.03
N ARG A 120 -9.31 -3.01 10.87
CA ARG A 120 -9.19 -4.40 10.42
C ARG A 120 -7.75 -4.70 10.00
N VAL A 121 -7.28 -5.89 10.30
CA VAL A 121 -5.91 -6.32 9.98
C VAL A 121 -5.93 -7.40 8.90
N TYR A 122 -5.32 -7.11 7.76
CA TYR A 122 -5.11 -8.08 6.68
C TYR A 122 -3.64 -8.47 6.62
N THR A 123 -3.37 -9.76 6.50
CA THR A 123 -2.01 -10.21 6.23
C THR A 123 -1.70 -10.13 4.74
N GLY A 124 -0.58 -9.52 4.39
CA GLY A 124 -0.01 -9.65 3.05
C GLY A 124 0.44 -11.10 2.85
N LEU A 125 0.03 -11.73 1.76
CA LEU A 125 0.29 -13.13 1.48
C LEU A 125 0.75 -13.33 0.04
N GLY A 126 2.00 -13.79 -0.12
CA GLY A 126 2.52 -14.21 -1.41
C GLY A 126 1.78 -15.47 -1.90
N VAL A 127 1.43 -15.49 -3.19
CA VAL A 127 0.73 -16.61 -3.81
C VAL A 127 1.65 -17.28 -4.82
N TYR A 128 2.21 -18.44 -4.47
CA TYR A 128 3.21 -19.17 -5.23
C TYR A 128 4.54 -18.44 -5.45
N SER A 129 4.59 -17.17 -5.24
CA SER A 129 5.72 -16.26 -5.37
C SER A 129 5.80 -15.41 -4.11
N TRP A 130 6.94 -14.85 -3.81
CA TRP A 130 7.24 -14.12 -2.58
C TRP A 130 7.06 -14.96 -1.29
N GLY A 131 8.17 -15.24 -0.66
CA GLY A 131 8.20 -15.98 0.60
C GLY A 131 8.35 -17.50 0.47
N PHE A 132 8.60 -18.04 -0.72
CA PHE A 132 8.73 -19.49 -0.92
C PHE A 132 10.15 -19.96 -1.22
N GLU A 133 11.14 -19.09 -1.22
CA GLU A 133 12.52 -19.40 -1.62
C GLU A 133 13.13 -20.51 -0.77
N GLU A 134 12.93 -20.48 0.55
CA GLU A 134 13.47 -21.50 1.45
C GLU A 134 12.78 -22.86 1.25
N ILE A 135 11.46 -22.85 1.05
CA ILE A 135 10.69 -24.06 0.72
C ILE A 135 11.18 -24.65 -0.60
N ILE A 136 11.38 -23.81 -1.63
CA ILE A 136 11.90 -24.24 -2.94
C ILE A 136 13.33 -24.74 -2.81
N ARG A 137 14.18 -24.07 -2.03
CA ARG A 137 15.57 -24.51 -1.81
C ARG A 137 15.65 -25.92 -1.23
N GLN A 138 14.76 -26.25 -0.30
CA GLN A 138 14.69 -27.59 0.28
C GLN A 138 13.93 -28.58 -0.61
N ASN A 139 13.10 -28.12 -1.53
CA ASN A 139 12.29 -28.93 -2.44
C ASN A 139 12.42 -28.42 -3.88
N PRO A 140 13.58 -28.59 -4.54
CA PRO A 140 13.83 -27.97 -5.85
C PRO A 140 12.84 -28.37 -6.94
N GLY A 141 12.18 -29.52 -6.81
CA GLY A 141 11.13 -29.97 -7.71
C GLY A 141 9.88 -29.09 -7.74
N LEU A 142 9.70 -28.20 -6.76
CA LEU A 142 8.56 -27.27 -6.71
C LEU A 142 8.67 -26.13 -7.71
N SER A 143 9.88 -25.81 -8.18
CA SER A 143 10.12 -24.73 -9.13
C SER A 143 10.55 -25.24 -10.50
N ARG A 144 10.24 -24.47 -11.55
CA ARG A 144 10.73 -24.70 -12.92
C ARG A 144 11.04 -23.38 -13.61
N GLY A 145 12.35 -23.11 -13.72
CA GLY A 145 12.84 -21.94 -14.44
C GLY A 145 12.77 -20.59 -13.70
N ASN A 146 12.23 -20.57 -12.48
CA ASN A 146 12.29 -19.42 -11.58
C ASN A 146 12.47 -19.92 -10.14
N PRO A 147 13.65 -19.73 -9.50
CA PRO A 147 13.91 -20.23 -8.15
C PRO A 147 13.10 -19.54 -7.05
N SER A 148 12.47 -18.41 -7.34
CA SER A 148 11.67 -17.65 -6.37
C SER A 148 10.17 -17.87 -6.51
N ALA A 149 9.73 -18.72 -7.47
CA ALA A 149 8.32 -19.02 -7.67
C ALA A 149 8.05 -20.53 -7.77
N MET A 150 7.06 -21.00 -7.02
CA MET A 150 6.58 -22.37 -7.15
C MET A 150 5.83 -22.58 -8.47
N CYS A 151 5.90 -23.78 -8.99
CA CYS A 151 5.24 -24.15 -10.25
C CYS A 151 3.76 -24.45 -10.03
N ALA A 152 2.87 -23.63 -10.58
CA ALA A 152 1.42 -23.79 -10.47
C ALA A 152 0.88 -25.12 -11.04
N SER A 153 1.62 -25.78 -11.94
CA SER A 153 1.26 -27.08 -12.51
C SER A 153 1.64 -28.28 -11.64
N ARG A 154 2.29 -28.03 -10.49
CA ARG A 154 2.70 -29.07 -9.55
C ARG A 154 1.67 -29.20 -8.42
N PRO A 155 1.09 -30.38 -8.18
CA PRO A 155 0.20 -30.60 -7.04
C PRO A 155 0.86 -30.28 -5.70
N GLU A 156 2.13 -30.64 -5.55
CA GLU A 156 2.91 -30.44 -4.32
C GLU A 156 3.08 -28.93 -3.98
N ALA A 157 3.14 -28.07 -4.99
CA ALA A 157 3.18 -26.63 -4.78
C ALA A 157 1.87 -26.10 -4.16
N TRP A 158 0.74 -26.69 -4.52
CA TRP A 158 -0.54 -26.41 -3.88
C TRP A 158 -0.59 -26.90 -2.43
N ASP A 159 -0.01 -28.05 -2.14
CA ASP A 159 0.04 -28.58 -0.77
C ASP A 159 0.84 -27.62 0.14
N TRP A 160 1.94 -27.06 -0.35
CA TRP A 160 2.69 -26.04 0.36
C TRP A 160 1.90 -24.73 0.52
N MET A 161 1.21 -24.30 -0.54
CA MET A 161 0.37 -23.08 -0.46
C MET A 161 -0.72 -23.24 0.59
N ARG A 162 -1.40 -24.39 0.65
CA ARG A 162 -2.41 -24.68 1.68
C ARG A 162 -1.84 -24.60 3.10
N LYS A 163 -0.68 -25.22 3.35
CA LYS A 163 -0.02 -25.14 4.67
C LYS A 163 0.24 -23.70 5.11
N VAL A 164 0.67 -22.85 4.19
CA VAL A 164 0.91 -21.44 4.46
C VAL A 164 -0.40 -20.71 4.74
N ILE A 165 -1.43 -20.91 3.93
CA ILE A 165 -2.75 -20.31 4.14
C ILE A 165 -3.35 -20.76 5.48
N ASP A 166 -3.32 -22.06 5.78
CA ASP A 166 -3.85 -22.61 7.03
C ASP A 166 -3.18 -21.95 8.22
N PHE A 167 -1.85 -21.85 8.20
CA PHE A 167 -1.11 -21.17 9.24
C PHE A 167 -1.47 -19.69 9.35
N ALA A 168 -1.47 -18.98 8.22
CA ALA A 168 -1.73 -17.53 8.20
C ALA A 168 -3.13 -17.17 8.69
N MET A 169 -4.13 -18.00 8.39
CA MET A 169 -5.54 -17.75 8.75
C MET A 169 -5.91 -18.24 10.15
N THR A 170 -5.16 -19.17 10.73
CA THR A 170 -5.49 -19.76 12.04
C THR A 170 -4.61 -19.27 13.17
N ARG A 171 -3.38 -18.90 12.89
CA ARG A 171 -2.39 -18.59 13.93
C ARG A 171 -2.72 -17.31 14.70
N PHE A 172 -3.31 -16.32 14.02
CA PHE A 172 -3.70 -15.03 14.61
C PHE A 172 -5.09 -14.60 14.11
N PRO A 173 -5.80 -13.73 14.87
CA PRO A 173 -7.15 -13.29 14.53
C PRO A 173 -7.16 -12.19 13.45
N VAL A 174 -6.44 -12.39 12.33
CA VAL A 174 -6.50 -11.46 11.19
C VAL A 174 -7.90 -11.43 10.58
N ASP A 175 -8.31 -10.31 9.99
CA ASP A 175 -9.62 -10.13 9.38
C ASP A 175 -9.69 -10.63 7.93
N GLY A 176 -8.52 -10.84 7.31
CA GLY A 176 -8.42 -11.33 5.95
C GLY A 176 -6.99 -11.37 5.44
N ALA A 177 -6.87 -11.48 4.12
CA ALA A 177 -5.60 -11.47 3.41
C ALA A 177 -5.64 -10.49 2.23
N SER A 178 -4.47 -9.85 1.95
CA SER A 178 -4.17 -9.20 0.67
C SER A 178 -3.21 -10.10 -0.09
N LEU A 179 -3.67 -10.65 -1.20
CA LEU A 179 -2.94 -11.64 -1.99
C LEU A 179 -2.07 -10.96 -3.05
N GLN A 180 -0.89 -11.52 -3.31
CA GLN A 180 -0.01 -11.07 -4.39
C GLN A 180 0.71 -12.26 -5.01
N SER A 181 0.52 -12.48 -6.30
CA SER A 181 1.00 -13.64 -7.02
C SER A 181 2.20 -13.37 -7.94
N ALA A 182 2.67 -12.13 -8.05
CA ALA A 182 3.58 -11.73 -9.12
C ALA A 182 4.93 -11.13 -8.68
N ASP A 183 5.13 -10.79 -7.43
CA ASP A 183 6.25 -9.93 -6.97
C ASP A 183 7.63 -10.45 -7.40
N GLN A 184 7.83 -11.75 -7.32
CA GLN A 184 9.09 -12.39 -7.75
C GLN A 184 8.96 -13.18 -9.06
N GLY A 185 7.98 -12.79 -9.88
CA GLY A 185 7.71 -13.42 -11.16
C GLY A 185 6.94 -14.74 -11.05
N ARG A 186 6.92 -15.49 -12.12
CA ARG A 186 6.11 -16.70 -12.30
C ARG A 186 6.93 -17.91 -12.76
N CYS A 187 6.35 -19.09 -12.64
CA CYS A 187 6.88 -20.29 -13.25
C CYS A 187 6.86 -20.22 -14.79
N ASN A 188 7.96 -20.63 -15.43
CA ASN A 188 8.15 -20.59 -16.87
C ASN A 188 8.15 -21.98 -17.54
N CYS A 189 7.57 -23.01 -16.92
CA CYS A 189 7.43 -24.33 -17.55
C CYS A 189 6.42 -24.29 -18.71
N ASP A 190 6.45 -25.29 -19.60
CA ASP A 190 5.60 -25.34 -20.80
C ASP A 190 4.11 -25.29 -20.51
N GLN A 191 3.68 -25.80 -19.36
CA GLN A 191 2.27 -25.72 -18.96
C GLN A 191 1.90 -24.30 -18.50
N CYS A 192 2.75 -23.65 -17.68
CA CYS A 192 2.47 -22.32 -17.15
C CYS A 192 2.61 -21.23 -18.23
N ARG A 193 3.53 -21.40 -19.20
CA ARG A 193 3.71 -20.45 -20.32
C ARG A 193 2.51 -20.37 -21.29
N ARG A 194 1.57 -21.30 -21.24
CA ARG A 194 0.37 -21.28 -22.09
C ARG A 194 -0.62 -20.18 -21.71
N TRP A 195 -0.53 -19.66 -20.51
CA TRP A 195 -1.38 -18.58 -20.02
C TRP A 195 -0.68 -17.24 -20.21
N THR A 196 -1.45 -16.21 -20.51
CA THR A 196 -0.98 -14.82 -20.37
C THR A 196 -0.65 -14.53 -18.91
N ASP A 197 0.06 -13.45 -18.63
CA ASP A 197 0.39 -13.11 -17.23
C ASP A 197 -0.87 -12.90 -16.41
N THR A 198 -1.85 -12.16 -16.94
CA THR A 198 -3.13 -11.95 -16.23
C THR A 198 -3.86 -13.27 -15.98
N GLU A 199 -3.99 -14.15 -16.97
CA GLU A 199 -4.63 -15.44 -16.78
C GLU A 199 -3.90 -16.33 -15.75
N TYR A 200 -2.57 -16.28 -15.75
CA TYR A 200 -1.77 -17.03 -14.78
C TYR A 200 -2.04 -16.55 -13.35
N HIS A 201 -1.90 -15.26 -13.11
CA HIS A 201 -2.06 -14.69 -11.78
C HIS A 201 -3.51 -14.79 -11.27
N THR A 202 -4.49 -14.47 -12.11
CA THR A 202 -5.91 -14.58 -11.72
C THR A 202 -6.30 -16.01 -11.34
N ARG A 203 -5.82 -17.04 -12.05
CA ARG A 203 -6.09 -18.44 -11.70
C ARG A 203 -5.54 -18.84 -10.34
N LEU A 204 -4.35 -18.36 -10.00
CA LEU A 204 -3.75 -18.64 -8.69
C LEU A 204 -4.51 -17.96 -7.57
N ASP A 205 -4.83 -16.67 -7.76
CA ASP A 205 -5.54 -15.90 -6.76
C ASP A 205 -6.97 -16.39 -6.57
N ILE A 206 -7.67 -16.84 -7.62
CA ILE A 206 -8.97 -17.51 -7.51
C ILE A 206 -8.86 -18.77 -6.65
N ARG A 207 -7.90 -19.64 -6.95
CA ARG A 207 -7.73 -20.89 -6.20
C ARG A 207 -7.48 -20.66 -4.72
N VAL A 208 -6.65 -19.68 -4.38
CA VAL A 208 -6.36 -19.30 -2.99
C VAL A 208 -7.59 -18.68 -2.34
N SER A 209 -8.29 -17.79 -3.04
CA SER A 209 -9.48 -17.11 -2.53
C SER A 209 -10.62 -18.09 -2.25
N GLU A 210 -10.86 -19.04 -3.14
CA GLU A 210 -11.86 -20.12 -2.94
C GLU A 210 -11.51 -20.95 -1.72
N TYR A 211 -10.24 -21.30 -1.54
CA TYR A 211 -9.81 -22.06 -0.37
C TYR A 211 -10.02 -21.27 0.92
N ILE A 212 -9.64 -19.98 0.95
CA ILE A 212 -9.87 -19.12 2.13
C ILE A 212 -11.36 -19.03 2.43
N ARG A 213 -12.20 -18.75 1.44
CA ARG A 213 -13.66 -18.60 1.62
C ARG A 213 -14.34 -19.88 2.10
N ALA A 214 -13.88 -21.05 1.59
CA ALA A 214 -14.42 -22.34 2.00
C ALA A 214 -14.11 -22.69 3.46
N HIS A 215 -12.93 -22.31 3.97
CA HIS A 215 -12.48 -22.68 5.31
C HIS A 215 -12.68 -21.57 6.35
N TRP A 216 -12.68 -20.30 5.91
CA TRP A 216 -12.88 -19.11 6.77
C TRP A 216 -13.86 -18.13 6.10
N PRO A 217 -15.15 -18.45 6.02
CA PRO A 217 -16.13 -17.70 5.21
C PRO A 217 -16.33 -16.24 5.66
N GLY A 218 -15.87 -15.87 6.86
CA GLY A 218 -15.94 -14.48 7.35
C GLY A 218 -14.70 -13.63 7.05
N LYS A 219 -13.68 -14.19 6.38
CA LYS A 219 -12.45 -13.45 6.07
C LYS A 219 -12.57 -12.71 4.75
N THR A 220 -12.10 -11.46 4.74
CA THR A 220 -11.99 -10.64 3.54
C THR A 220 -10.79 -11.04 2.69
N VAL A 221 -10.96 -11.04 1.38
CA VAL A 221 -9.87 -11.29 0.42
C VAL A 221 -9.73 -10.08 -0.50
N ALA A 222 -8.58 -9.43 -0.40
CA ALA A 222 -8.12 -8.44 -1.37
C ALA A 222 -7.07 -9.07 -2.29
N VAL A 223 -6.95 -8.57 -3.51
CA VAL A 223 -5.89 -8.95 -4.45
C VAL A 223 -5.16 -7.71 -4.91
N SER A 224 -3.85 -7.68 -4.66
CA SER A 224 -2.93 -6.72 -5.24
C SER A 224 -2.54 -7.19 -6.64
N GLY A 225 -2.94 -6.45 -7.65
CA GLY A 225 -2.89 -6.87 -9.05
C GLY A 225 -1.53 -6.73 -9.73
N TRP A 226 -0.41 -6.88 -8.99
CA TRP A 226 0.91 -6.96 -9.60
C TRP A 226 0.97 -8.05 -10.68
N GLY A 227 1.59 -7.73 -11.82
CA GLY A 227 1.70 -8.64 -12.96
C GLY A 227 0.43 -8.81 -13.78
N MET A 228 -0.69 -8.26 -13.35
CA MET A 228 -1.92 -8.23 -14.14
C MET A 228 -1.95 -7.01 -15.05
N ARG A 229 -2.53 -7.16 -16.26
CA ARG A 229 -2.61 -6.13 -17.28
C ARG A 229 -4.00 -5.50 -17.29
N PHE A 230 -4.24 -4.54 -16.39
CA PHE A 230 -5.50 -3.79 -16.34
C PHE A 230 -5.68 -2.84 -17.53
N ASP A 231 -4.60 -2.50 -18.21
CA ASP A 231 -4.56 -1.71 -19.44
C ASP A 231 -4.94 -2.51 -20.70
N ASP A 232 -4.99 -3.84 -20.63
CA ASP A 232 -5.23 -4.71 -21.77
C ASP A 232 -6.69 -5.22 -21.79
N PRO A 233 -7.52 -4.84 -22.81
CA PRO A 233 -8.87 -5.37 -22.94
C PRO A 233 -8.96 -6.90 -23.05
N ALA A 234 -7.92 -7.57 -23.54
CA ALA A 234 -7.88 -9.03 -23.59
C ALA A 234 -7.82 -9.66 -22.20
N SER A 235 -7.38 -8.93 -21.19
CA SER A 235 -7.36 -9.35 -19.78
C SER A 235 -8.75 -9.31 -19.11
N LEU A 236 -9.72 -8.59 -19.66
CA LEU A 236 -11.04 -8.37 -19.03
C LEU A 236 -11.74 -9.66 -18.58
N PRO A 237 -11.86 -10.72 -19.41
CA PRO A 237 -12.54 -11.94 -18.98
C PRO A 237 -11.90 -12.57 -17.72
N ALA A 238 -10.58 -12.59 -17.63
CA ALA A 238 -9.86 -13.14 -16.49
C ALA A 238 -10.03 -12.27 -15.23
N LEU A 239 -9.99 -10.95 -15.37
CA LEU A 239 -10.22 -10.01 -14.25
C LEU A 239 -11.66 -10.09 -13.74
N VAL A 240 -12.66 -10.19 -14.66
CA VAL A 240 -14.08 -10.36 -14.28
C VAL A 240 -14.28 -11.68 -13.54
N GLU A 241 -13.65 -12.76 -13.99
CA GLU A 241 -13.74 -14.05 -13.28
C GLU A 241 -13.13 -13.95 -11.89
N LEU A 242 -11.90 -13.42 -11.74
CA LEU A 242 -11.28 -13.19 -10.44
C LEU A 242 -12.20 -12.39 -9.50
N SER A 243 -12.84 -11.35 -10.02
CA SER A 243 -13.67 -10.44 -9.23
C SER A 243 -14.89 -11.09 -8.56
N ARG A 244 -15.29 -12.30 -8.98
CA ARG A 244 -16.37 -13.09 -8.35
C ARG A 244 -15.93 -13.81 -7.09
N HIS A 245 -14.62 -13.95 -6.90
CA HIS A 245 -14.03 -14.75 -5.84
C HIS A 245 -13.37 -13.91 -4.73
N ILE A 246 -13.33 -12.57 -4.89
CA ILE A 246 -12.64 -11.65 -4.00
C ILE A 246 -13.54 -10.47 -3.60
N ASP A 247 -13.11 -9.70 -2.61
CA ASP A 247 -13.85 -8.52 -2.15
C ASP A 247 -13.29 -7.22 -2.75
N TYR A 248 -11.96 -7.16 -2.92
CA TYR A 248 -11.25 -5.99 -3.43
C TYR A 248 -10.19 -6.38 -4.45
N LEU A 249 -10.18 -5.66 -5.59
CA LEU A 249 -9.16 -5.80 -6.64
C LEU A 249 -8.44 -4.47 -6.79
N ILE A 250 -7.12 -4.46 -6.55
CA ILE A 250 -6.29 -3.25 -6.53
C ILE A 250 -5.43 -3.20 -7.80
N ASP A 251 -5.62 -2.18 -8.64
CA ASP A 251 -4.71 -1.85 -9.75
C ASP A 251 -3.49 -1.09 -9.19
N VAL A 252 -2.44 -1.82 -8.91
CA VAL A 252 -1.24 -1.31 -8.25
C VAL A 252 -0.53 -0.21 -9.03
N ARG A 253 -0.64 -0.23 -10.36
CA ARG A 253 0.02 0.73 -11.25
C ARG A 253 -0.91 1.78 -11.84
N ASP A 254 -2.20 1.74 -11.46
CA ASP A 254 -3.25 2.55 -12.09
C ASP A 254 -3.23 2.46 -13.63
N SER A 255 -2.88 1.29 -14.13
CA SER A 255 -2.64 1.05 -15.55
C SER A 255 -3.93 1.15 -16.38
N ALA A 256 -5.07 0.82 -15.78
CA ALA A 256 -6.37 1.01 -16.42
C ALA A 256 -6.64 2.49 -16.76
N ARG A 257 -6.31 3.41 -15.86
CA ARG A 257 -6.44 4.86 -16.07
C ARG A 257 -5.44 5.37 -17.10
N GLN A 258 -4.18 4.91 -17.01
CA GLN A 258 -3.12 5.35 -17.91
C GLN A 258 -3.45 5.03 -19.38
N ARG A 259 -4.18 3.94 -19.60
CA ARG A 259 -4.65 3.61 -20.94
C ARG A 259 -5.68 4.63 -21.46
N ASP A 260 -6.81 4.74 -20.77
CA ASP A 260 -7.94 5.59 -21.12
C ASP A 260 -8.94 5.64 -19.96
N PRO A 261 -9.35 6.82 -19.49
CA PRO A 261 -10.36 6.95 -18.43
C PRO A 261 -11.69 6.26 -18.74
N SER A 262 -12.10 6.19 -20.03
CA SER A 262 -13.31 5.46 -20.42
C SER A 262 -13.14 3.94 -20.23
N TRP A 263 -11.96 3.43 -20.44
CA TRP A 263 -11.62 2.04 -20.21
C TRP A 263 -11.69 1.67 -18.74
N ARG A 264 -11.13 2.50 -17.84
CA ARG A 264 -11.21 2.26 -16.39
C ARG A 264 -12.66 2.22 -15.91
N ARG A 265 -13.51 3.13 -16.35
CA ARG A 265 -14.96 3.10 -16.05
C ARG A 265 -15.62 1.81 -16.52
N LYS A 266 -15.35 1.38 -17.76
CA LYS A 266 -15.85 0.11 -18.28
C LYS A 266 -15.39 -1.06 -17.43
N LEU A 267 -14.10 -1.14 -17.10
CA LEU A 267 -13.55 -2.20 -16.25
C LEU A 267 -14.27 -2.24 -14.90
N ILE A 268 -14.38 -1.11 -14.20
CA ILE A 268 -15.07 -1.02 -12.91
C ILE A 268 -16.51 -1.53 -12.99
N HIS A 269 -17.22 -1.19 -14.06
CA HIS A 269 -18.62 -1.61 -14.26
C HIS A 269 -18.76 -3.14 -14.47
N GLU A 270 -17.80 -3.77 -15.13
CA GLU A 270 -17.85 -5.21 -15.42
C GLU A 270 -17.49 -6.08 -14.21
N LEU A 271 -16.63 -5.57 -13.30
CA LEU A 271 -16.18 -6.30 -12.13
C LEU A 271 -17.31 -6.56 -11.13
N LYS A 272 -17.18 -7.65 -10.34
CA LYS A 272 -18.16 -8.08 -9.32
C LYS A 272 -17.68 -7.83 -7.89
N CYS A 273 -16.47 -7.29 -7.73
CA CYS A 273 -15.90 -6.84 -6.47
C CYS A 273 -15.69 -5.32 -6.49
N SER A 274 -15.27 -4.75 -5.38
CA SER A 274 -14.86 -3.35 -5.35
C SER A 274 -13.48 -3.18 -5.97
N PHE A 275 -13.41 -2.31 -6.99
CA PHE A 275 -12.16 -1.93 -7.63
C PHE A 275 -11.49 -0.79 -6.88
N GLY A 276 -10.17 -0.80 -6.86
CA GLY A 276 -9.37 0.21 -6.23
C GLY A 276 -8.00 0.40 -6.85
N THR A 277 -7.27 1.31 -6.25
CA THR A 277 -5.89 1.61 -6.60
C THR A 277 -4.98 1.51 -5.40
N LEU A 278 -3.70 1.36 -5.67
CA LEU A 278 -2.69 1.66 -4.67
C LEU A 278 -2.61 3.19 -4.56
N GLY A 279 -3.04 3.74 -3.44
CA GLY A 279 -2.88 5.16 -3.14
C GLY A 279 -1.41 5.48 -2.91
N GLY A 280 -1.11 6.74 -3.05
CA GLY A 280 0.25 7.23 -3.04
C GLY A 280 0.72 7.59 -4.45
N PRO A 281 1.85 8.22 -4.60
CA PRO A 281 2.31 8.70 -5.89
C PRO A 281 2.50 7.51 -6.81
N GLN A 282 1.87 7.58 -7.96
CA GLN A 282 2.00 6.59 -9.05
C GLN A 282 3.40 6.51 -9.64
N VAL A 283 4.24 7.33 -9.16
CA VAL A 283 5.68 7.29 -9.30
C VAL A 283 6.15 6.84 -7.93
N GLU A 284 6.65 5.63 -7.79
CA GLU A 284 7.26 5.18 -6.55
C GLU A 284 8.26 6.26 -6.11
N PRO A 285 7.91 7.08 -5.13
CA PRO A 285 8.77 8.19 -4.81
C PRO A 285 9.92 7.67 -3.99
N PRO A 286 11.07 8.30 -4.13
CA PRO A 286 12.21 8.02 -3.26
C PRO A 286 11.93 8.28 -1.78
N GLN A 287 10.80 8.85 -1.43
CA GLN A 287 10.41 9.11 -0.04
C GLN A 287 10.32 7.85 0.82
N HIS A 288 10.07 6.69 0.25
CA HIS A 288 10.17 5.43 0.99
C HIS A 288 11.51 5.24 1.69
N PHE A 289 12.52 5.93 1.20
CA PHE A 289 13.90 5.78 1.62
C PHE A 289 14.43 7.02 2.34
N ALA A 290 13.63 8.10 2.42
CA ALA A 290 14.12 9.42 2.77
C ALA A 290 13.35 10.04 3.91
N ARG A 291 13.49 9.50 5.13
CA ARG A 291 12.80 10.01 6.34
C ARG A 291 12.87 11.51 6.50
N ASP A 292 14.01 12.12 6.23
CA ASP A 292 14.25 13.55 6.37
C ASP A 292 15.06 14.14 5.20
N ARG A 293 15.17 13.41 4.08
CA ARG A 293 16.03 13.85 3.00
C ARG A 293 15.34 14.72 1.98
N TRP A 294 14.10 14.41 1.63
CA TRP A 294 13.40 15.15 0.60
C TRP A 294 12.00 15.53 1.04
N PHE A 295 11.49 16.62 0.49
CA PHE A 295 10.15 17.11 0.75
C PHE A 295 9.30 16.90 -0.51
N LEU A 296 8.58 15.80 -0.54
CA LEU A 296 7.86 15.28 -1.73
C LEU A 296 6.37 15.04 -1.41
N PRO A 297 5.59 16.07 -1.06
CA PRO A 297 4.17 15.89 -0.83
C PRO A 297 3.43 15.51 -2.11
N THR A 298 2.34 14.75 -1.99
CA THR A 298 1.48 14.31 -3.11
C THR A 298 0.01 14.64 -2.82
N VAL A 299 -0.23 15.78 -2.21
CA VAL A 299 -1.51 16.15 -1.61
C VAL A 299 -2.64 16.40 -2.62
N ARG A 300 -2.38 17.16 -3.68
CA ARG A 300 -3.38 17.45 -4.71
C ARG A 300 -3.62 16.26 -5.60
N ARG A 301 -2.54 15.69 -6.10
CA ARG A 301 -2.58 14.64 -7.11
C ARG A 301 -3.32 13.39 -6.60
N ASP A 302 -2.99 12.96 -5.40
CA ASP A 302 -3.60 11.76 -4.83
C ASP A 302 -5.09 12.00 -4.53
N ALA A 303 -5.42 13.14 -3.93
CA ALA A 303 -6.80 13.47 -3.64
C ALA A 303 -7.67 13.64 -4.89
N GLU A 304 -7.17 14.30 -5.95
CA GLU A 304 -7.85 14.40 -7.24
C GLU A 304 -8.04 13.03 -7.89
N HIS A 305 -7.01 12.18 -7.82
CA HIS A 305 -7.07 10.81 -8.33
C HIS A 305 -8.13 9.97 -7.60
N LEU A 306 -8.18 10.05 -6.27
CA LEU A 306 -9.18 9.34 -5.48
C LEU A 306 -10.60 9.85 -5.74
N ALA A 307 -10.79 11.16 -5.84
CA ALA A 307 -12.09 11.74 -6.18
C ALA A 307 -12.57 11.28 -7.57
N GLU A 308 -11.67 11.25 -8.55
CA GLU A 308 -11.95 10.72 -9.90
C GLU A 308 -12.32 9.23 -9.85
N LEU A 309 -11.51 8.40 -9.20
CA LEU A 309 -11.75 6.98 -9.01
C LEU A 309 -13.12 6.72 -8.35
N HIS A 310 -13.43 7.48 -7.30
CA HIS A 310 -14.71 7.38 -6.61
C HIS A 310 -15.89 7.74 -7.53
N GLY A 311 -15.75 8.82 -8.31
CA GLY A 311 -16.74 9.26 -9.31
C GLY A 311 -16.98 8.21 -10.40
N GLU A 312 -16.00 7.39 -10.72
CA GLU A 312 -16.09 6.30 -11.69
C GLU A 312 -16.63 4.99 -11.08
N GLY A 313 -16.86 4.94 -9.79
CA GLY A 313 -17.40 3.76 -9.09
C GLY A 313 -16.37 2.94 -8.33
N GLY A 314 -15.09 3.31 -8.34
CA GLY A 314 -14.08 2.68 -7.49
C GLY A 314 -14.37 2.91 -6.01
N ARG A 315 -14.10 1.90 -5.16
CA ARG A 315 -14.45 1.92 -3.72
C ARG A 315 -13.37 1.36 -2.81
N ALA A 316 -12.18 1.10 -3.33
CA ALA A 316 -11.07 0.57 -2.56
C ALA A 316 -9.79 1.39 -2.78
N CYS A 317 -9.00 1.49 -1.73
CA CYS A 317 -7.65 2.06 -1.78
C CYS A 317 -6.77 1.36 -0.74
N GLU A 318 -5.57 1.01 -1.13
CA GLU A 318 -4.49 0.62 -0.23
C GLU A 318 -3.41 1.69 -0.33
N TYR A 319 -3.21 2.48 0.74
CA TYR A 319 -2.22 3.54 0.74
C TYR A 319 -0.83 2.97 1.01
N PHE A 320 0.03 3.06 0.02
CA PHE A 320 1.30 2.36 0.01
C PHE A 320 2.40 3.12 0.73
N PHE A 321 3.09 2.49 1.64
CA PHE A 321 4.30 2.92 2.34
C PHE A 321 4.46 4.42 2.58
N HIS A 322 3.99 4.91 3.71
CA HIS A 322 4.32 6.25 4.14
C HIS A 322 5.22 6.23 5.36
N ILE A 323 6.26 7.01 5.26
CA ILE A 323 7.11 7.33 6.40
C ILE A 323 6.53 8.59 7.04
N LEU A 324 5.63 8.41 8.01
CA LEU A 324 4.97 9.51 8.70
C LEU A 324 5.94 10.49 9.41
N GLU A 325 7.21 10.14 9.49
CA GLU A 325 8.27 11.03 9.95
C GLU A 325 8.66 12.09 8.91
N ASN A 326 8.41 11.83 7.61
CA ASN A 326 8.61 12.81 6.56
C ASN A 326 7.43 13.79 6.54
N PRO A 327 7.64 15.11 6.60
CA PRO A 327 6.55 16.08 6.65
C PRO A 327 5.69 16.10 5.37
N GLY A 328 6.24 15.76 4.22
CA GLY A 328 5.48 15.59 2.97
C GLY A 328 4.53 14.42 3.03
N ASP A 329 5.02 13.26 3.47
CA ASP A 329 4.23 12.05 3.63
C ASP A 329 3.17 12.20 4.73
N GLU A 330 3.52 12.83 5.85
CA GLU A 330 2.57 13.06 6.95
C GLU A 330 1.33 13.82 6.45
N VAL A 331 1.52 14.93 5.73
CA VAL A 331 0.39 15.71 5.21
C VAL A 331 -0.35 14.98 4.11
N SER A 332 0.35 14.28 3.22
CA SER A 332 -0.28 13.46 2.17
C SER A 332 -1.18 12.38 2.77
N PHE A 333 -0.69 11.65 3.77
CA PHE A 333 -1.46 10.65 4.50
C PHE A 333 -2.74 11.22 5.16
N TRP A 334 -2.65 12.44 5.70
CA TRP A 334 -3.81 13.11 6.29
C TRP A 334 -4.84 13.50 5.23
N VAL A 335 -4.41 14.13 4.15
CA VAL A 335 -5.31 14.55 3.06
C VAL A 335 -5.98 13.35 2.41
N GLU A 336 -5.22 12.30 2.17
CA GLU A 336 -5.76 11.08 1.56
C GLU A 336 -6.78 10.39 2.46
N GLY A 337 -6.47 10.17 3.75
CA GLY A 337 -7.41 9.57 4.69
C GLY A 337 -8.72 10.34 4.79
N LYS A 338 -8.66 11.68 4.81
CA LYS A 338 -9.84 12.55 4.78
C LYS A 338 -10.61 12.39 3.45
N THR A 339 -9.91 12.35 2.32
CA THR A 339 -10.52 12.16 0.99
C THR A 339 -11.16 10.77 0.86
N LEU A 340 -10.52 9.72 1.33
CA LEU A 340 -11.09 8.37 1.34
C LEU A 340 -12.39 8.29 2.15
N ARG A 341 -12.46 9.03 3.25
CA ARG A 341 -13.66 9.10 4.10
C ARG A 341 -14.75 9.97 3.48
N ASP A 342 -14.37 11.07 2.86
CA ASP A 342 -15.29 12.05 2.26
C ASP A 342 -14.73 12.58 0.93
N PRO A 343 -14.88 11.80 -0.15
CA PRO A 343 -14.38 12.18 -1.47
C PRO A 343 -15.20 13.30 -2.14
N ALA A 344 -16.33 13.70 -1.56
CA ALA A 344 -17.14 14.81 -2.07
C ALA A 344 -16.64 16.18 -1.62
N THR A 345 -15.97 16.25 -0.47
CA THR A 345 -15.34 17.49 0.00
C THR A 345 -14.13 17.83 -0.88
N PRO A 346 -14.01 19.08 -1.34
CA PRO A 346 -12.87 19.52 -2.13
C PRO A 346 -11.54 19.26 -1.42
N TRP A 347 -10.55 18.71 -2.11
CA TRP A 347 -9.25 18.40 -1.53
C TRP A 347 -8.54 19.59 -0.88
N ARG A 348 -8.80 20.82 -1.37
CA ARG A 348 -8.27 22.05 -0.75
C ARG A 348 -8.73 22.23 0.68
N GLU A 349 -9.97 21.87 0.98
CA GLU A 349 -10.50 21.92 2.35
C GLU A 349 -9.86 20.83 3.22
N HIS A 350 -9.66 19.65 2.68
CA HIS A 350 -8.92 18.58 3.36
C HIS A 350 -7.47 18.99 3.65
N LEU A 351 -6.79 19.63 2.70
CA LEU A 351 -5.43 20.14 2.88
C LEU A 351 -5.40 21.23 3.95
N ALA A 352 -6.24 22.26 3.82
CA ALA A 352 -6.30 23.36 4.78
C ALA A 352 -6.54 22.84 6.20
N GLY A 353 -7.57 21.99 6.40
CA GLY A 353 -7.84 21.40 7.70
C GLY A 353 -6.73 20.49 8.22
N SER A 354 -5.95 19.84 7.35
CA SER A 354 -4.79 19.05 7.75
C SER A 354 -3.63 19.95 8.21
N ILE A 355 -3.39 21.03 7.50
CA ILE A 355 -2.39 22.05 7.88
C ILE A 355 -2.73 22.69 9.22
N GLU A 356 -3.99 23.11 9.42
CA GLU A 356 -4.44 23.66 10.69
C GLU A 356 -4.20 22.71 11.86
N GLU A 357 -4.56 21.44 11.70
CA GLU A 357 -4.40 20.43 12.74
C GLU A 357 -2.95 20.04 13.02
N LEU A 358 -2.12 19.93 11.97
CA LEU A 358 -0.71 19.50 12.10
C LEU A 358 0.24 20.61 12.52
N TYR A 359 0.00 21.83 12.06
CA TYR A 359 0.91 22.96 12.24
C TYR A 359 0.39 24.02 13.22
N GLY A 360 -0.87 23.87 13.66
CA GLY A 360 -1.48 24.77 14.63
C GLY A 360 -1.73 26.20 14.09
N THR A 361 -1.83 26.36 12.77
CA THR A 361 -2.08 27.65 12.14
C THR A 361 -3.41 28.23 12.62
N ARG A 362 -3.43 29.52 13.00
CA ARG A 362 -4.61 30.19 13.58
C ARG A 362 -5.26 31.20 12.65
N SER A 363 -4.57 31.60 11.60
CA SER A 363 -5.08 32.54 10.61
C SER A 363 -5.24 31.84 9.26
N ARG A 364 -6.30 32.20 8.53
CA ARG A 364 -6.53 31.71 7.17
C ARG A 364 -5.34 32.01 6.25
N ALA A 365 -4.70 33.18 6.43
CA ALA A 365 -3.54 33.53 5.62
C ALA A 365 -2.34 32.60 5.87
N ALA A 366 -2.05 32.24 7.12
CA ALA A 366 -0.96 31.31 7.44
C ALA A 366 -1.27 29.90 6.95
N THR A 367 -2.52 29.41 7.09
CA THR A 367 -2.96 28.11 6.55
C THR A 367 -2.79 28.05 5.04
N GLU A 368 -3.26 29.09 4.33
CA GLU A 368 -3.15 29.16 2.87
C GLU A 368 -1.68 29.23 2.42
N ALA A 369 -0.87 30.07 3.04
CA ALA A 369 0.55 30.21 2.72
C ALA A 369 1.30 28.89 2.91
N LEU A 370 1.06 28.18 4.02
CA LEU A 370 1.68 26.87 4.24
C LEU A 370 1.14 25.80 3.27
N SER A 371 -0.16 25.83 2.96
CA SER A 371 -0.74 24.94 1.92
C SER A 371 -0.07 25.15 0.57
N GLN A 372 0.21 26.41 0.19
CA GLN A 372 0.92 26.72 -1.05
C GLN A 372 2.36 26.18 -1.08
N ILE A 373 3.04 26.11 0.05
CA ILE A 373 4.37 25.50 0.17
C ILE A 373 4.29 24.01 -0.21
N PHE A 374 3.30 23.27 0.30
CA PHE A 374 3.09 21.88 -0.06
C PHE A 374 2.75 21.69 -1.54
N LEU A 375 1.86 22.52 -2.08
CA LEU A 375 1.46 22.44 -3.48
C LEU A 375 2.60 22.77 -4.44
N ARG A 376 3.40 23.78 -4.12
CA ARG A 376 4.57 24.14 -4.93
C ARG A 376 5.65 23.08 -4.88
N ALA A 377 5.87 22.46 -3.72
CA ALA A 377 6.81 21.35 -3.62
C ALA A 377 6.34 20.13 -4.44
N GLU A 378 5.04 19.80 -4.37
CA GLU A 378 4.45 18.76 -5.22
C GLU A 378 4.61 19.09 -6.72
N GLU A 379 4.33 20.32 -7.12
CA GLU A 379 4.45 20.74 -8.52
C GLU A 379 5.90 20.75 -9.00
N ALA A 380 6.82 21.27 -8.20
CA ALA A 380 8.25 21.28 -8.50
C ALA A 380 8.77 19.86 -8.71
N TYR A 381 8.41 18.94 -7.82
CA TYR A 381 8.76 17.53 -7.94
C TYR A 381 8.17 16.89 -9.18
N LEU A 382 6.90 17.09 -9.45
CA LEU A 382 6.22 16.52 -10.62
C LEU A 382 6.72 17.11 -11.95
N ASN A 383 7.15 18.39 -11.96
CA ASN A 383 7.75 19.02 -13.13
C ASN A 383 9.20 18.60 -13.34
N PHE A 384 9.90 18.34 -12.25
CA PHE A 384 11.25 17.82 -12.21
C PHE A 384 11.37 16.41 -12.79
N LEU A 385 10.32 15.59 -12.70
CA LEU A 385 10.31 14.19 -13.11
C LEU A 385 9.41 13.92 -14.34
N PRO A 386 9.45 14.72 -15.42
CA PRO A 386 8.62 14.47 -16.61
C PRO A 386 8.91 13.10 -17.23
N SER A 387 10.16 12.62 -17.12
CA SER A 387 10.58 11.29 -17.59
C SER A 387 9.98 10.16 -16.75
N LEU A 388 9.67 10.39 -15.48
CA LEU A 388 8.93 9.45 -14.64
C LEU A 388 7.45 9.41 -15.00
N ARG A 389 6.87 10.57 -15.35
CA ARG A 389 5.47 10.63 -15.85
C ARG A 389 5.29 9.87 -17.16
N SER A 390 6.31 9.88 -18.02
CA SER A 390 6.27 9.17 -19.31
C SER A 390 6.61 7.69 -19.22
N GLY A 391 6.97 7.18 -18.04
CA GLY A 391 7.45 5.81 -17.85
C GLY A 391 8.81 5.51 -18.49
N THR A 392 9.53 6.53 -18.96
CA THR A 392 10.85 6.36 -19.60
C THR A 392 11.99 6.18 -18.60
N ILE A 393 11.76 6.55 -17.35
CA ILE A 393 12.66 6.24 -16.24
C ILE A 393 11.90 5.37 -15.25
N SER A 394 12.32 4.12 -15.09
CA SER A 394 11.94 3.31 -13.94
C SER A 394 12.71 3.80 -12.72
N ILE A 395 12.00 4.12 -11.64
CA ILE A 395 12.62 4.25 -10.32
C ILE A 395 12.69 2.84 -9.74
N GLU A 396 13.49 1.99 -10.34
CA GLU A 396 13.91 0.81 -9.60
C GLU A 396 14.93 1.30 -8.57
N PRO A 397 14.72 1.01 -7.28
CA PRO A 397 15.74 1.27 -6.29
C PRO A 397 16.97 0.46 -6.71
N LEU A 398 18.04 1.11 -7.12
CA LEU A 398 19.36 0.50 -7.15
C LEU A 398 19.80 0.38 -5.69
N VAL A 399 19.43 -0.73 -5.11
CA VAL A 399 19.42 -1.00 -3.70
C VAL A 399 20.82 -1.15 -3.13
N GLU A 400 21.82 -1.47 -3.95
CA GLU A 400 23.05 -2.06 -3.42
C GLU A 400 24.19 -1.08 -3.18
N ASP A 401 24.23 0.11 -3.80
CA ASP A 401 25.44 0.91 -3.77
C ASP A 401 25.32 2.39 -3.38
N HIS A 402 24.13 2.90 -2.97
CA HIS A 402 24.00 4.33 -2.73
C HIS A 402 23.32 4.68 -1.40
N PRO A 403 23.86 5.67 -0.67
CA PRO A 403 23.34 6.12 0.62
C PRO A 403 21.96 6.81 0.55
N GLY A 404 21.30 6.76 -0.59
CA GLY A 404 19.91 7.23 -0.76
C GLY A 404 19.47 7.34 -2.21
N PRO A 405 18.19 7.00 -2.49
CA PRO A 405 17.55 7.10 -3.80
C PRO A 405 17.60 8.48 -4.45
N PRO A 406 17.53 9.60 -3.71
CA PRO A 406 17.57 10.94 -4.28
C PRO A 406 18.79 11.22 -5.16
N VAL A 407 19.96 10.78 -4.73
CA VAL A 407 21.21 10.98 -5.50
C VAL A 407 21.16 10.24 -6.83
N TYR A 408 20.54 9.07 -6.85
CA TYR A 408 20.39 8.29 -8.07
C TYR A 408 19.46 8.95 -9.10
N ILE A 409 18.34 9.47 -8.66
CA ILE A 409 17.38 10.18 -9.51
C ILE A 409 18.03 11.46 -10.06
N THR A 410 18.67 12.23 -9.19
CA THR A 410 19.31 13.49 -9.62
C THR A 410 20.41 13.29 -10.62
N ARG A 411 21.16 12.18 -10.58
CA ARG A 411 22.18 11.85 -11.58
C ARG A 411 21.62 11.55 -12.96
N ARG A 412 20.34 11.18 -13.09
CA ARG A 412 19.71 10.92 -14.40
C ARG A 412 19.14 12.16 -15.05
N LEU A 413 19.11 13.27 -14.35
CA LEU A 413 18.58 14.53 -14.85
C LEU A 413 19.67 15.35 -15.52
N THR A 414 19.27 16.14 -16.50
CA THR A 414 20.15 17.13 -17.09
C THR A 414 20.52 18.21 -16.07
N ALA A 415 21.66 18.85 -16.27
CA ALA A 415 22.08 19.97 -15.41
C ALA A 415 21.03 21.09 -15.34
N ALA A 416 20.33 21.35 -16.46
CA ALA A 416 19.26 22.35 -16.51
C ALA A 416 18.05 21.97 -15.67
N GLU A 417 17.65 20.69 -15.67
CA GLU A 417 16.55 20.18 -14.84
C GLU A 417 16.93 20.24 -13.36
N ARG A 418 18.13 19.81 -13.00
CA ARG A 418 18.64 19.93 -11.64
C ARG A 418 18.65 21.40 -11.16
N GLY A 419 19.14 22.31 -12.02
CA GLY A 419 19.16 23.74 -11.71
C GLY A 419 17.76 24.31 -11.42
N ARG A 420 16.79 24.04 -12.28
CA ARG A 420 15.40 24.48 -12.07
C ARG A 420 14.82 23.95 -10.76
N TYR A 421 14.95 22.66 -10.51
CA TYR A 421 14.43 22.07 -9.28
C TYR A 421 15.06 22.68 -8.03
N ARG A 422 16.38 22.89 -8.06
CA ARG A 422 17.11 23.57 -6.99
C ARG A 422 16.60 24.99 -6.73
N ASP A 423 16.32 25.75 -7.80
CA ASP A 423 15.79 27.11 -7.68
C ASP A 423 14.37 27.12 -7.09
N ASP A 424 13.53 26.15 -7.47
CA ASP A 424 12.22 25.94 -6.86
C ASP A 424 12.33 25.64 -5.35
N LEU A 425 13.22 24.72 -4.96
CA LEU A 425 13.45 24.38 -3.54
C LEU A 425 13.94 25.57 -2.73
N LYS A 426 14.86 26.41 -3.28
CA LYS A 426 15.33 27.65 -2.64
C LYS A 426 14.20 28.64 -2.42
N SER A 427 13.34 28.81 -3.44
CA SER A 427 12.19 29.70 -3.35
C SER A 427 11.21 29.23 -2.28
N ILE A 428 10.94 27.92 -2.23
CA ILE A 428 10.08 27.31 -1.22
C ILE A 428 10.67 27.49 0.20
N GLU A 429 11.98 27.30 0.35
CA GLU A 429 12.66 27.50 1.63
C GLU A 429 12.60 28.97 2.11
N ALA A 430 12.73 29.93 1.19
CA ALA A 430 12.60 31.34 1.51
C ALA A 430 11.19 31.68 2.02
N ASP A 431 10.15 31.19 1.36
CA ASP A 431 8.76 31.37 1.79
C ASP A 431 8.48 30.72 3.14
N LEU A 432 9.02 29.52 3.36
CA LEU A 432 8.91 28.83 4.64
C LEU A 432 9.52 29.64 5.79
N LYS A 433 10.69 30.27 5.57
CA LYS A 433 11.34 31.16 6.56
C LYS A 433 10.50 32.39 6.89
N ASN A 434 9.88 33.00 5.87
CA ASN A 434 9.00 34.13 6.06
C ASN A 434 7.75 33.79 6.87
N LEU A 435 7.23 32.58 6.70
CA LEU A 435 6.04 32.09 7.39
C LEU A 435 6.31 31.61 8.82
N ALA A 436 7.57 31.41 9.19
CA ALA A 436 7.93 30.82 10.47
C ALA A 436 7.38 31.56 11.69
N ALA A 437 7.14 32.88 11.64
CA ALA A 437 6.56 33.62 12.75
C ALA A 437 5.10 33.21 13.04
N ASP A 438 4.34 32.87 12.02
CA ASP A 438 2.89 32.67 12.07
C ASP A 438 2.47 31.17 12.32
N VAL A 439 3.43 30.28 12.36
CA VAL A 439 3.17 28.85 12.58
C VAL A 439 3.66 28.42 13.97
N PRO A 440 2.79 27.94 14.86
CA PRO A 440 3.16 27.50 16.21
C PRO A 440 4.11 26.31 16.25
N GLU A 441 3.90 25.29 15.39
CA GLU A 441 4.66 24.04 15.38
C GLU A 441 6.03 24.19 14.68
N LYS A 442 6.95 24.92 15.37
CA LYS A 442 8.29 25.24 14.84
C LYS A 442 9.10 24.01 14.45
N THR A 443 9.06 22.95 15.27
CA THR A 443 9.79 21.73 15.03
C THR A 443 9.38 21.05 13.71
N LYS A 444 8.11 21.15 13.34
CA LYS A 444 7.62 20.63 12.05
C LYS A 444 8.13 21.46 10.87
N LEU A 445 8.17 22.79 11.01
CA LEU A 445 8.76 23.65 9.98
C LEU A 445 10.26 23.40 9.81
N GLU A 446 10.99 23.20 10.92
CA GLU A 446 12.41 22.83 10.88
C GLU A 446 12.65 21.51 10.15
N LYS A 447 11.74 20.53 10.28
CA LYS A 447 11.81 19.29 9.50
C LYS A 447 11.65 19.55 8.01
N ILE A 448 10.68 20.37 7.60
CA ILE A 448 10.52 20.76 6.19
C ILE A 448 11.80 21.43 5.68
N SER A 449 12.32 22.42 6.41
CA SER A 449 13.56 23.11 6.03
C SER A 449 14.74 22.14 5.88
N ARG A 450 14.86 21.16 6.78
CA ARG A 450 15.89 20.13 6.70
C ARG A 450 15.76 19.26 5.45
N CYS A 451 14.53 18.83 5.13
CA CYS A 451 14.27 18.06 3.92
C CYS A 451 14.63 18.85 2.65
N LEU A 452 14.28 20.13 2.60
CA LEU A 452 14.65 21.03 1.47
C LEU A 452 16.17 21.20 1.36
N THR A 453 16.85 21.43 2.47
CA THR A 453 18.31 21.58 2.51
C THR A 453 19.01 20.30 2.07
N ASN A 454 18.56 19.15 2.57
CA ASN A 454 19.13 17.84 2.20
C ASN A 454 18.90 17.54 0.72
N ALA A 455 17.72 17.86 0.17
CA ALA A 455 17.45 17.70 -1.26
C ALA A 455 18.37 18.57 -2.14
N MET A 456 18.57 19.84 -1.75
CA MET A 456 19.48 20.73 -2.47
C MET A 456 20.93 20.23 -2.41
N HIS A 457 21.36 19.72 -1.26
CA HIS A 457 22.69 19.10 -1.12
C HIS A 457 22.85 17.87 -2.02
N ASP A 458 21.86 16.99 -2.06
CA ASP A 458 21.87 15.80 -2.92
C ASP A 458 21.92 16.18 -4.41
N ILE A 459 21.25 17.29 -4.81
CA ILE A 459 21.31 17.82 -6.16
C ILE A 459 22.71 18.33 -6.49
N ASP A 460 23.40 18.97 -5.53
CA ASP A 460 24.75 19.49 -5.72
C ASP A 460 25.83 18.39 -5.85
N LEU A 461 25.55 17.21 -5.26
CA LEU A 461 26.44 16.05 -5.35
C LEU A 461 26.25 15.25 -6.66
N ALA A 462 25.18 15.48 -7.38
CA ALA A 462 24.81 14.74 -8.60
C ALA A 462 25.32 15.42 -9.88
#